data_b2f4454c701a66db8c9c356500d8a8f9
#
_entry.id   b2f4454c701a66db8c9c356500d8a8f9
#
_cell.length_a   1.000
_cell.length_b   1.000
_cell.length_c   1.000
_cell.angle_alpha   90.00
_cell.angle_beta   90.00
_cell.angle_gamma   90.00
#
_symmetry.space_group_name_H-M   'P 1'
#
loop_
_entity.id
_entity.type
_entity.pdbx_description
1 polymer ?
#
loop_
_entity_poly.entity_id
_entity_poly.type
_entity_poly.pdbx_seq_one_letter_code
_entity_poly.pdbx_strand_id
1 'polypeptide(L)'
;FCLADLNRALVIDFITYLQGKGLATNTVNTYISSLRALYNMACQESLVPASYYPFENLKLRRAMTARRAIPASLFQQIAQIKVADDPQVELSIDLSLFSFMACGMPFVDIAYLTRQNIRGNELVYHRHKTGRMIRLEITSSMLQLIRKYADRQRATGSSYLFPILPPGNPDHLRYKRSLAQHNARLKRIGQTLRLPNPFTSYVVRHSWASEALR
;
A
#
# COMPACT_ATOMS: atom_id res chain seq x y z
N PHE A 1 10.60 -2.42 -33.77
CA PHE A 1 10.26 -3.64 -33.00
C PHE A 1 8.75 -3.68 -32.81
N CYS A 2 8.10 -4.74 -33.25
CA CYS A 2 6.68 -4.96 -33.01
C CYS A 2 6.47 -6.26 -32.20
N LEU A 3 5.24 -6.48 -31.68
CA LEU A 3 4.94 -7.70 -30.89
C LEU A 3 5.06 -8.98 -31.73
N ALA A 4 4.92 -8.89 -33.05
CA ALA A 4 5.11 -10.04 -33.95
C ALA A 4 6.58 -10.51 -34.01
N ASP A 5 7.55 -9.65 -33.72
CA ASP A 5 8.98 -10.00 -33.68
C ASP A 5 9.37 -10.71 -32.38
N LEU A 6 8.46 -10.74 -31.38
CA LEU A 6 8.75 -11.32 -30.08
C LEU A 6 8.91 -12.84 -30.21
N ASN A 7 10.10 -13.32 -29.92
CA ASN A 7 10.41 -14.74 -29.88
C ASN A 7 11.00 -15.13 -28.50
N ARG A 8 11.16 -16.42 -28.28
CA ARG A 8 11.67 -16.95 -26.98
C ARG A 8 13.05 -16.43 -26.64
N ALA A 9 13.95 -16.29 -27.62
CA ALA A 9 15.29 -15.77 -27.38
C ALA A 9 15.23 -14.35 -26.83
N LEU A 10 14.47 -13.47 -27.46
CA LEU A 10 14.26 -12.10 -26.98
C LEU A 10 13.66 -12.03 -25.57
N VAL A 11 12.74 -12.94 -25.22
CA VAL A 11 12.19 -13.00 -23.85
C VAL A 11 13.30 -13.40 -22.84
N ILE A 12 14.14 -14.34 -23.18
CA ILE A 12 15.28 -14.78 -22.34
C ILE A 12 16.31 -13.65 -22.22
N ASP A 13 16.67 -13.00 -23.32
CA ASP A 13 17.60 -11.87 -23.33
C ASP A 13 17.06 -10.70 -22.48
N PHE A 14 15.76 -10.43 -22.56
CA PHE A 14 15.13 -9.41 -21.73
C PHE A 14 15.18 -9.77 -20.23
N ILE A 15 14.96 -11.04 -19.86
CA ILE A 15 15.12 -11.51 -18.47
C ILE A 15 16.57 -11.28 -18.02
N THR A 16 17.53 -11.70 -18.82
CA THR A 16 18.97 -11.55 -18.53
C THR A 16 19.36 -10.08 -18.37
N TYR A 17 18.86 -9.22 -19.25
CA TYR A 17 19.06 -7.78 -19.18
C TYR A 17 18.51 -7.19 -17.85
N LEU A 18 17.28 -7.55 -17.48
CA LEU A 18 16.66 -7.07 -16.24
C LEU A 18 17.42 -7.55 -15.00
N GLN A 19 17.90 -8.80 -15.02
CA GLN A 19 18.73 -9.36 -13.95
C GLN A 19 20.09 -8.66 -13.87
N GLY A 20 20.72 -8.39 -15.01
CA GLY A 20 21.97 -7.63 -15.10
C GLY A 20 21.85 -6.18 -14.61
N LYS A 21 20.64 -5.61 -14.62
CA LYS A 21 20.33 -4.32 -13.96
C LYS A 21 20.15 -4.43 -12.44
N GLY A 22 20.34 -5.60 -11.84
CA GLY A 22 20.22 -5.83 -10.40
C GLY A 22 18.76 -5.85 -9.89
N LEU A 23 17.78 -6.05 -10.77
CA LEU A 23 16.38 -6.11 -10.35
C LEU A 23 16.09 -7.42 -9.59
N ALA A 24 15.31 -7.30 -8.50
CA ALA A 24 14.89 -8.47 -7.74
C ALA A 24 14.04 -9.44 -8.59
N THR A 25 14.19 -10.74 -8.37
CA THR A 25 13.51 -11.82 -9.12
C THR A 25 12.01 -11.59 -9.28
N ASN A 26 11.31 -11.19 -8.20
CA ASN A 26 9.87 -10.93 -8.28
C ASN A 26 9.54 -9.70 -9.13
N THR A 27 10.43 -8.72 -9.22
CA THR A 27 10.28 -7.55 -10.11
C THR A 27 10.43 -7.98 -11.57
N VAL A 28 11.46 -8.77 -11.87
CA VAL A 28 11.66 -9.37 -13.22
C VAL A 28 10.42 -10.16 -13.62
N ASN A 29 9.92 -11.03 -12.73
CA ASN A 29 8.70 -11.81 -12.97
C ASN A 29 7.48 -10.94 -13.29
N THR A 30 7.36 -9.78 -12.64
CA THR A 30 6.26 -8.83 -12.90
C THR A 30 6.36 -8.26 -14.30
N TYR A 31 7.55 -7.82 -14.74
CA TYR A 31 7.77 -7.33 -16.12
C TYR A 31 7.41 -8.38 -17.16
N ILE A 32 7.90 -9.61 -16.97
CA ILE A 32 7.62 -10.71 -17.91
C ILE A 32 6.13 -11.08 -17.92
N SER A 33 5.48 -11.08 -16.76
CA SER A 33 4.02 -11.33 -16.68
C SER A 33 3.22 -10.24 -17.40
N SER A 34 3.63 -8.98 -17.30
CA SER A 34 3.01 -7.87 -18.03
C SER A 34 3.21 -8.00 -19.54
N LEU A 35 4.43 -8.32 -20.00
CA LEU A 35 4.72 -8.56 -21.41
C LEU A 35 3.90 -9.73 -21.95
N ARG A 36 3.78 -10.82 -21.19
CA ARG A 36 2.94 -11.98 -21.54
C ARG A 36 1.46 -11.59 -21.68
N ALA A 37 0.95 -10.77 -20.75
CA ALA A 37 -0.43 -10.30 -20.81
C ALA A 37 -0.70 -9.47 -22.07
N LEU A 38 0.20 -8.53 -22.41
CA LEU A 38 0.11 -7.73 -23.62
C LEU A 38 0.16 -8.59 -24.89
N TYR A 39 1.05 -9.57 -24.95
CA TYR A 39 1.14 -10.51 -26.07
C TYR A 39 -0.15 -11.32 -26.23
N ASN A 40 -0.70 -11.84 -25.13
CA ASN A 40 -1.95 -12.60 -25.16
C ASN A 40 -3.14 -11.73 -25.65
N MET A 41 -3.19 -10.46 -25.25
CA MET A 41 -4.21 -9.53 -25.78
C MET A 41 -4.05 -9.33 -27.28
N ALA A 42 -2.82 -9.15 -27.78
CA ALA A 42 -2.55 -9.01 -29.22
C ALA A 42 -2.93 -10.27 -30.00
N CYS A 43 -2.73 -11.46 -29.44
CA CYS A 43 -3.21 -12.71 -30.03
C CYS A 43 -4.74 -12.78 -30.10
N GLN A 44 -5.43 -12.36 -29.03
CA GLN A 44 -6.91 -12.33 -28.99
C GLN A 44 -7.49 -11.37 -30.02
N GLU A 45 -6.80 -10.25 -30.26
CA GLU A 45 -7.19 -9.26 -31.28
C GLU A 45 -6.66 -9.60 -32.69
N SER A 46 -6.08 -10.78 -32.89
CA SER A 46 -5.50 -11.23 -34.17
C SER A 46 -4.39 -10.32 -34.72
N LEU A 47 -3.74 -9.53 -33.88
CA LEU A 47 -2.63 -8.64 -34.23
C LEU A 47 -1.30 -9.38 -34.38
N VAL A 48 -1.18 -10.58 -33.78
CA VAL A 48 -0.04 -11.49 -33.90
C VAL A 48 -0.52 -12.90 -34.14
N PRO A 49 0.19 -13.72 -34.96
CA PRO A 49 -0.20 -15.09 -35.24
C PRO A 49 -0.09 -15.96 -33.96
N ALA A 50 -1.15 -16.76 -33.71
CA ALA A 50 -1.19 -17.70 -32.58
C ALA A 50 -0.28 -18.94 -32.77
N SER A 51 0.37 -19.10 -33.91
CA SER A 51 1.16 -20.27 -34.30
C SER A 51 2.45 -20.45 -33.49
N TYR A 52 2.92 -19.40 -32.83
CA TYR A 52 4.14 -19.43 -32.03
C TYR A 52 3.93 -18.68 -30.71
N TYR A 53 4.20 -19.35 -29.58
CA TYR A 53 4.04 -18.76 -28.27
C TYR A 53 5.41 -18.54 -27.57
N PRO A 54 5.92 -17.29 -27.49
CA PRO A 54 7.27 -17.01 -27.02
C PRO A 54 7.50 -17.30 -25.54
N PHE A 55 6.42 -17.51 -24.77
CA PHE A 55 6.48 -17.81 -23.32
C PHE A 55 6.26 -19.29 -23.00
N GLU A 56 6.26 -20.17 -24.00
CA GLU A 56 6.06 -21.59 -23.80
C GLU A 56 7.14 -22.16 -22.86
N ASN A 57 6.72 -23.00 -21.91
CA ASN A 57 7.59 -23.59 -20.88
C ASN A 57 8.41 -22.61 -20.03
N LEU A 58 8.08 -21.32 -20.03
CA LEU A 58 8.74 -20.33 -19.19
C LEU A 58 8.16 -20.37 -17.76
N LYS A 59 8.89 -21.00 -16.84
CA LYS A 59 8.51 -21.10 -15.42
C LYS A 59 9.13 -19.94 -14.64
N LEU A 60 8.31 -18.97 -14.23
CA LEU A 60 8.71 -17.87 -13.36
C LEU A 60 8.58 -18.29 -11.89
N ARG A 61 9.70 -18.73 -11.29
CA ARG A 61 9.72 -19.07 -9.86
C ARG A 61 9.69 -17.80 -9.01
N ARG A 62 8.76 -17.74 -8.06
CA ARG A 62 8.71 -16.62 -7.10
C ARG A 62 9.80 -16.79 -6.05
N ALA A 63 10.59 -15.75 -5.83
CA ALA A 63 11.49 -15.69 -4.67
C ALA A 63 10.66 -15.45 -3.41
N MET A 64 10.99 -16.16 -2.33
CA MET A 64 10.40 -15.90 -1.01
C MET A 64 10.85 -14.51 -0.54
N THR A 65 9.91 -13.72 -0.07
CA THR A 65 10.18 -12.42 0.53
C THR A 65 10.20 -12.55 2.05
N ALA A 66 11.14 -11.87 2.72
CA ALA A 66 11.21 -11.87 4.16
C ALA A 66 9.89 -11.36 4.78
N ARG A 67 9.45 -11.98 5.87
CA ARG A 67 8.32 -11.51 6.66
C ARG A 67 8.69 -10.15 7.27
N ARG A 68 7.87 -9.14 7.01
CA ARG A 68 8.12 -7.76 7.47
C ARG A 68 7.22 -7.36 8.65
N ALA A 69 6.35 -8.25 9.10
CA ALA A 69 5.46 -8.01 10.23
C ALA A 69 6.27 -7.73 11.50
N ILE A 70 5.83 -6.75 12.27
CA ILE A 70 6.34 -6.46 13.62
C ILE A 70 5.32 -6.92 14.66
N PRO A 71 5.75 -7.30 15.87
CA PRO A 71 4.86 -7.73 16.95
C PRO A 71 3.87 -6.63 17.35
N ALA A 72 2.67 -7.01 17.80
CA ALA A 72 1.65 -6.09 18.30
C ALA A 72 2.15 -5.21 19.47
N SER A 73 3.02 -5.76 20.34
CA SER A 73 3.64 -5.01 21.46
C SER A 73 4.44 -3.79 21.01
N LEU A 74 5.01 -3.81 19.80
CA LEU A 74 5.72 -2.64 19.26
C LEU A 74 4.78 -1.48 18.94
N PHE A 75 3.50 -1.74 18.61
CA PHE A 75 2.52 -0.66 18.41
C PHE A 75 2.22 0.09 19.73
N GLN A 76 2.30 -0.58 20.88
CA GLN A 76 2.22 0.08 22.19
C GLN A 76 3.41 1.01 22.41
N GLN A 77 4.62 0.57 22.06
CA GLN A 77 5.82 1.42 22.14
C GLN A 77 5.73 2.60 21.17
N ILE A 78 5.27 2.37 19.94
CA ILE A 78 5.04 3.43 18.94
C ILE A 78 4.05 4.48 19.48
N ALA A 79 2.99 4.06 20.17
CA ALA A 79 2.02 4.96 20.79
C ALA A 79 2.60 5.83 21.92
N GLN A 80 3.68 5.37 22.56
CA GLN A 80 4.35 6.07 23.65
C GLN A 80 5.49 7.00 23.21
N ILE A 81 5.83 7.00 21.91
CA ILE A 81 6.87 7.88 21.39
C ILE A 81 6.44 9.32 21.57
N LYS A 82 7.18 10.04 22.42
CA LYS A 82 7.02 11.48 22.55
C LYS A 82 7.64 12.14 21.32
N VAL A 83 6.81 12.71 20.48
CA VAL A 83 7.25 13.50 19.35
C VAL A 83 7.43 14.93 19.83
N ALA A 84 8.69 15.38 19.95
CA ALA A 84 8.97 16.77 20.25
C ALA A 84 8.53 17.63 19.04
N ASP A 85 7.41 18.32 19.17
CA ASP A 85 6.91 19.42 18.33
C ASP A 85 6.85 19.20 16.80
N ASP A 86 6.78 17.95 16.29
CA ASP A 86 6.52 17.67 14.88
C ASP A 86 5.11 17.08 14.67
N PRO A 87 4.09 17.93 14.40
CA PRO A 87 2.70 17.48 14.20
C PRO A 87 2.55 16.50 13.03
N GLN A 88 3.50 16.47 12.11
CA GLN A 88 3.44 15.59 10.95
C GLN A 88 3.97 14.18 11.27
N VAL A 89 4.95 14.08 12.16
CA VAL A 89 5.40 12.79 12.70
C VAL A 89 4.33 12.22 13.62
N GLU A 90 3.73 13.04 14.48
CA GLU A 90 2.59 12.65 15.31
C GLU A 90 1.44 12.10 14.47
N LEU A 91 1.02 12.82 13.44
CA LEU A 91 0.02 12.34 12.49
C LEU A 91 0.40 10.99 11.88
N SER A 92 1.66 10.79 11.53
CA SER A 92 2.10 9.52 10.92
C SER A 92 2.06 8.37 11.92
N ILE A 93 2.34 8.60 13.20
CA ILE A 93 2.14 7.64 14.29
C ILE A 93 0.65 7.31 14.42
N ASP A 94 -0.19 8.31 14.58
CA ASP A 94 -1.63 8.15 14.77
C ASP A 94 -2.30 7.40 13.62
N LEU A 95 -1.92 7.70 12.37
CA LEU A 95 -2.41 6.98 11.20
C LEU A 95 -1.95 5.52 11.17
N SER A 96 -0.74 5.21 11.65
CA SER A 96 -0.26 3.83 11.74
C SER A 96 -1.01 3.03 12.80
N LEU A 97 -1.29 3.65 13.95
CA LEU A 97 -2.10 3.06 15.03
C LEU A 97 -3.54 2.86 14.57
N PHE A 98 -4.14 3.87 13.94
CA PHE A 98 -5.47 3.77 13.37
C PHE A 98 -5.56 2.65 12.32
N SER A 99 -4.59 2.56 11.40
CA SER A 99 -4.52 1.48 10.43
C SER A 99 -4.51 0.11 11.08
N PHE A 100 -3.69 -0.09 12.11
CA PHE A 100 -3.60 -1.35 12.84
C PHE A 100 -4.93 -1.71 13.51
N MET A 101 -5.53 -0.78 14.27
CA MET A 101 -6.83 -0.97 14.92
C MET A 101 -7.98 -1.18 13.93
N ALA A 102 -7.92 -0.54 12.75
CA ALA A 102 -8.88 -0.70 11.69
C ALA A 102 -8.60 -1.90 10.77
N CYS A 103 -8.20 -3.04 11.37
CA CYS A 103 -7.95 -4.29 10.66
C CYS A 103 -6.91 -4.19 9.54
N GLY A 104 -5.84 -3.42 9.79
CA GLY A 104 -4.78 -3.20 8.80
C GLY A 104 -5.27 -2.42 7.58
N MET A 105 -6.14 -1.42 7.78
CA MET A 105 -6.68 -0.59 6.71
C MET A 105 -5.56 0.03 5.88
N PRO A 106 -5.58 -0.09 4.54
CA PRO A 106 -4.58 0.54 3.68
C PRO A 106 -4.57 2.06 3.80
N PHE A 107 -3.40 2.68 3.67
CA PHE A 107 -3.27 4.13 3.73
C PHE A 107 -4.16 4.87 2.73
N VAL A 108 -4.39 4.30 1.54
CA VAL A 108 -5.30 4.89 0.56
C VAL A 108 -6.73 4.97 1.10
N ASP A 109 -7.20 3.89 1.74
CA ASP A 109 -8.56 3.87 2.28
C ASP A 109 -8.70 4.89 3.43
N ILE A 110 -7.69 5.00 4.33
CA ILE A 110 -7.67 6.02 5.40
C ILE A 110 -7.66 7.44 4.82
N ALA A 111 -6.89 7.70 3.77
CA ALA A 111 -6.73 9.02 3.19
C ALA A 111 -8.04 9.59 2.64
N TYR A 112 -8.92 8.73 2.14
CA TYR A 112 -10.21 9.12 1.58
C TYR A 112 -11.40 8.91 2.52
N LEU A 113 -11.18 8.51 3.79
CA LEU A 113 -12.26 8.45 4.78
C LEU A 113 -12.86 9.84 5.03
N THR A 114 -14.18 9.89 5.00
CA THR A 114 -14.98 11.08 5.32
C THR A 114 -15.89 10.82 6.51
N ARG A 115 -16.54 11.87 7.04
CA ARG A 115 -17.53 11.74 8.11
C ARG A 115 -18.72 10.86 7.72
N GLN A 116 -19.07 10.82 6.43
CA GLN A 116 -20.14 9.96 5.91
C GLN A 116 -19.86 8.47 6.05
N ASN A 117 -18.58 8.10 6.24
CA ASN A 117 -18.19 6.72 6.49
C ASN A 117 -18.49 6.28 7.94
N ILE A 118 -18.79 7.20 8.86
CA ILE A 118 -19.16 6.89 10.24
C ILE A 118 -20.69 6.73 10.30
N ARG A 119 -21.14 5.53 10.69
CA ARG A 119 -22.56 5.19 10.83
C ARG A 119 -22.80 4.61 12.22
N GLY A 120 -23.25 5.46 13.15
CA GLY A 120 -23.35 5.08 14.56
C GLY A 120 -21.96 4.70 15.12
N ASN A 121 -21.81 3.47 15.56
CA ASN A 121 -20.54 2.93 16.07
C ASN A 121 -19.75 2.15 15.01
N GLU A 122 -20.11 2.23 13.75
CA GLU A 122 -19.45 1.53 12.67
C GLU A 122 -18.75 2.47 11.70
N LEU A 123 -17.59 2.02 11.20
CA LEU A 123 -16.91 2.60 10.04
C LEU A 123 -17.24 1.77 8.80
N VAL A 124 -17.95 2.39 7.85
CA VAL A 124 -18.42 1.73 6.62
C VAL A 124 -17.81 2.43 5.41
N TYR A 125 -17.03 1.70 4.63
CA TYR A 125 -16.37 2.26 3.46
C TYR A 125 -16.23 1.24 2.33
N HIS A 126 -16.01 1.71 1.12
CA HIS A 126 -15.67 0.86 -0.02
C HIS A 126 -14.16 0.86 -0.22
N ARG A 127 -13.59 -0.34 -0.29
CA ARG A 127 -12.16 -0.51 -0.46
C ARG A 127 -11.72 0.02 -1.83
N HIS A 128 -10.76 0.93 -1.85
CA HIS A 128 -10.30 1.62 -3.07
C HIS A 128 -9.83 0.65 -4.18
N LYS A 129 -9.15 -0.43 -3.79
CA LYS A 129 -8.59 -1.40 -4.75
C LYS A 129 -9.64 -2.33 -5.38
N THR A 130 -10.72 -2.67 -4.67
CA THR A 130 -11.63 -3.77 -5.07
C THR A 130 -13.09 -3.36 -5.11
N GLY A 131 -13.45 -2.15 -4.68
CA GLY A 131 -14.83 -1.69 -4.53
C GLY A 131 -15.64 -2.43 -3.44
N ARG A 132 -15.06 -3.44 -2.79
CA ARG A 132 -15.79 -4.21 -1.77
C ARG A 132 -16.11 -3.33 -0.57
N MET A 133 -17.36 -3.39 -0.12
CA MET A 133 -17.80 -2.74 1.11
C MET A 133 -17.20 -3.44 2.33
N ILE A 134 -16.62 -2.65 3.23
CA ILE A 134 -16.06 -3.08 4.52
C ILE A 134 -16.83 -2.40 5.62
N ARG A 135 -17.15 -3.18 6.66
CA ARG A 135 -17.72 -2.69 7.92
C ARG A 135 -16.82 -3.11 9.05
N LEU A 136 -16.54 -2.22 9.96
CA LEU A 136 -15.82 -2.52 11.19
C LEU A 136 -16.31 -1.62 12.33
N GLU A 137 -16.28 -2.15 13.53
CA GLU A 137 -16.65 -1.41 14.74
C GLU A 137 -15.58 -0.36 15.06
N ILE A 138 -16.02 0.83 15.44
CA ILE A 138 -15.13 1.92 15.89
C ILE A 138 -14.84 1.72 17.36
N THR A 139 -13.62 1.33 17.69
CA THR A 139 -13.17 1.22 19.08
C THR A 139 -13.03 2.61 19.72
N SER A 140 -13.03 2.67 21.07
CA SER A 140 -12.81 3.92 21.80
C SER A 140 -11.51 4.62 21.41
N SER A 141 -10.44 3.87 21.21
CA SER A 141 -9.13 4.40 20.76
C SER A 141 -9.19 4.95 19.34
N MET A 142 -9.88 4.29 18.42
CA MET A 142 -10.09 4.82 17.07
C MET A 142 -10.89 6.12 17.10
N LEU A 143 -11.94 6.18 17.92
CA LEU A 143 -12.76 7.37 18.08
C LEU A 143 -11.97 8.55 18.65
N GLN A 144 -11.07 8.31 19.60
CA GLN A 144 -10.16 9.33 20.14
C GLN A 144 -9.28 9.93 19.04
N LEU A 145 -8.69 9.09 18.17
CA LEU A 145 -7.89 9.57 17.04
C LEU A 145 -8.72 10.36 16.03
N ILE A 146 -9.93 9.91 15.72
CA ILE A 146 -10.84 10.65 14.84
C ILE A 146 -11.15 12.03 15.44
N ARG A 147 -11.52 12.10 16.72
CA ARG A 147 -11.84 13.35 17.41
C ARG A 147 -10.65 14.32 17.46
N LYS A 148 -9.45 13.81 17.70
CA LYS A 148 -8.21 14.62 17.72
C LYS A 148 -8.02 15.49 16.47
N TYR A 149 -8.46 15.01 15.30
CA TYR A 149 -8.32 15.74 14.04
C TYR A 149 -9.62 16.41 13.56
N ALA A 150 -10.77 16.09 14.16
CA ALA A 150 -12.09 16.52 13.67
C ALA A 150 -12.25 18.04 13.61
N ASP A 151 -11.82 18.77 14.63
CA ASP A 151 -11.99 20.23 14.71
C ASP A 151 -11.08 20.93 13.71
N ARG A 152 -9.83 20.47 13.56
CA ARG A 152 -8.91 20.98 12.55
C ARG A 152 -9.45 20.78 11.13
N GLN A 153 -10.03 19.61 10.85
CA GLN A 153 -10.63 19.32 9.55
C GLN A 153 -11.88 20.18 9.29
N ARG A 154 -12.68 20.44 10.31
CA ARG A 154 -13.82 21.38 10.20
C ARG A 154 -13.35 22.80 9.90
N ALA A 155 -12.34 23.28 10.61
CA ALA A 155 -11.80 24.63 10.42
C ALA A 155 -11.25 24.87 9.01
N THR A 156 -10.75 23.83 8.35
CA THR A 156 -10.25 23.89 6.94
C THR A 156 -11.35 23.62 5.91
N GLY A 157 -12.60 23.38 6.31
CA GLY A 157 -13.68 22.99 5.40
C GLY A 157 -13.51 21.59 4.76
N SER A 158 -12.61 20.77 5.30
CA SER A 158 -12.36 19.43 4.77
C SER A 158 -13.46 18.45 5.18
N SER A 159 -13.92 17.63 4.24
CA SER A 159 -14.81 16.49 4.51
C SER A 159 -14.08 15.25 5.05
N TYR A 160 -12.75 15.17 4.86
CA TYR A 160 -11.95 14.02 5.28
C TYR A 160 -11.82 13.92 6.80
N LEU A 161 -11.65 12.70 7.33
CA LEU A 161 -11.47 12.46 8.76
C LEU A 161 -10.07 12.87 9.23
N PHE A 162 -9.05 12.68 8.40
CA PHE A 162 -7.65 12.96 8.73
C PHE A 162 -7.04 13.99 7.77
N PRO A 163 -6.08 14.83 8.23
CA PRO A 163 -5.45 15.86 7.42
C PRO A 163 -4.34 15.27 6.49
N ILE A 164 -4.71 14.29 5.67
CA ILE A 164 -3.83 13.62 4.72
C ILE A 164 -3.88 14.31 3.35
N LEU A 165 -5.11 14.65 2.94
CA LEU A 165 -5.39 15.26 1.65
C LEU A 165 -5.99 16.66 1.85
N PRO A 166 -5.71 17.62 0.94
CA PRO A 166 -6.34 18.93 0.98
C PRO A 166 -7.86 18.83 0.75
N PRO A 167 -8.64 19.83 1.15
CA PRO A 167 -10.06 19.90 0.82
C PRO A 167 -10.29 19.86 -0.71
N GLY A 168 -11.45 19.37 -1.13
CA GLY A 168 -11.83 19.22 -2.53
C GLY A 168 -11.57 17.82 -3.08
N ASN A 169 -11.29 17.72 -4.37
CA ASN A 169 -11.00 16.45 -5.04
C ASN A 169 -9.52 16.38 -5.43
N PRO A 170 -8.62 15.94 -4.50
CA PRO A 170 -7.20 15.90 -4.76
C PRO A 170 -6.87 14.88 -5.86
N ASP A 171 -5.92 15.24 -6.72
CA ASP A 171 -5.40 14.35 -7.73
C ASP A 171 -4.58 13.18 -7.15
N HIS A 172 -4.35 12.16 -7.96
CA HIS A 172 -3.57 11.00 -7.57
C HIS A 172 -2.11 11.33 -7.20
N LEU A 173 -1.56 12.39 -7.76
CA LEU A 173 -0.19 12.85 -7.46
C LEU A 173 -0.08 13.39 -6.04
N ARG A 174 -1.09 14.13 -5.57
CA ARG A 174 -1.18 14.61 -4.19
C ARG A 174 -1.20 13.43 -3.20
N TYR A 175 -2.05 12.44 -3.46
CA TYR A 175 -2.07 11.22 -2.68
C TYR A 175 -0.71 10.51 -2.65
N LYS A 176 -0.04 10.33 -3.80
CA LYS A 176 1.29 9.70 -3.86
C LYS A 176 2.33 10.45 -3.03
N ARG A 177 2.32 11.78 -3.04
CA ARG A 177 3.21 12.61 -2.22
C ARG A 177 2.94 12.42 -0.74
N SER A 178 1.67 12.44 -0.32
CA SER A 178 1.28 12.20 1.08
C SER A 178 1.72 10.81 1.56
N LEU A 179 1.53 9.77 0.76
CA LEU A 179 2.00 8.42 1.06
C LEU A 179 3.53 8.34 1.19
N ALA A 180 4.26 8.98 0.27
CA ALA A 180 5.72 9.00 0.31
C ALA A 180 6.25 9.68 1.57
N GLN A 181 5.68 10.84 1.94
CA GLN A 181 6.02 11.58 3.15
C GLN A 181 5.69 10.78 4.42
N HIS A 182 4.50 10.18 4.48
CA HIS A 182 4.10 9.31 5.58
C HIS A 182 5.08 8.16 5.77
N ASN A 183 5.40 7.42 4.70
CA ASN A 183 6.35 6.32 4.76
C ASN A 183 7.77 6.77 5.12
N ALA A 184 8.21 7.97 4.70
CA ALA A 184 9.51 8.52 5.10
C ALA A 184 9.58 8.76 6.61
N ARG A 185 8.50 9.30 7.21
CA ARG A 185 8.41 9.50 8.67
C ARG A 185 8.38 8.17 9.43
N LEU A 186 7.56 7.21 8.96
CA LEU A 186 7.52 5.87 9.56
C LEU A 186 8.88 5.17 9.52
N LYS A 187 9.65 5.31 8.43
CA LYS A 187 11.02 4.76 8.36
C LYS A 187 11.94 5.34 9.42
N ARG A 188 11.87 6.66 9.68
CA ARG A 188 12.64 7.29 10.76
C ARG A 188 12.26 6.72 12.12
N ILE A 189 10.96 6.58 12.40
CA ILE A 189 10.44 5.95 13.63
C ILE A 189 10.99 4.53 13.76
N GLY A 190 10.95 3.73 12.68
CA GLY A 190 11.50 2.39 12.66
C GLY A 190 13.00 2.34 12.95
N GLN A 191 13.77 3.31 12.47
CA GLN A 191 15.20 3.45 12.78
C GLN A 191 15.44 3.75 14.26
N THR A 192 14.68 4.69 14.84
CA THR A 192 14.74 5.00 16.29
C THR A 192 14.43 3.77 17.15
N LEU A 193 13.47 2.96 16.74
CA LEU A 193 13.12 1.69 17.40
C LEU A 193 14.04 0.52 17.01
N ARG A 194 15.08 0.74 16.21
CA ARG A 194 16.03 -0.27 15.73
C ARG A 194 15.34 -1.48 15.09
N LEU A 195 14.26 -1.24 14.31
CA LEU A 195 13.57 -2.31 13.63
C LEU A 195 14.44 -2.92 12.52
N PRO A 196 14.40 -4.25 12.32
CA PRO A 196 15.25 -4.94 11.34
C PRO A 196 14.87 -4.63 9.88
N ASN A 197 13.63 -4.18 9.66
CA ASN A 197 13.12 -3.82 8.34
C ASN A 197 12.53 -2.40 8.35
N PRO A 198 12.54 -1.69 7.21
CA PRO A 198 11.93 -0.38 7.11
C PRO A 198 10.46 -0.41 7.52
N PHE A 199 10.09 0.35 8.55
CA PHE A 199 8.70 0.50 8.98
C PHE A 199 7.93 1.37 7.98
N THR A 200 6.80 0.89 7.49
CA THR A 200 5.97 1.56 6.48
C THR A 200 4.50 1.22 6.70
N SER A 201 3.58 1.95 6.07
CA SER A 201 2.14 1.65 6.10
C SER A 201 1.82 0.21 5.65
N TYR A 202 2.63 -0.37 4.77
CA TYR A 202 2.48 -1.76 4.33
C TYR A 202 2.87 -2.76 5.44
N VAL A 203 3.90 -2.43 6.22
CA VAL A 203 4.31 -3.24 7.40
C VAL A 203 3.21 -3.26 8.43
N VAL A 204 2.55 -2.13 8.72
CA VAL A 204 1.41 -2.05 9.64
C VAL A 204 0.33 -3.06 9.26
N ARG A 205 -0.05 -3.08 7.97
CA ARG A 205 -1.05 -4.01 7.46
C ARG A 205 -0.61 -5.47 7.58
N HIS A 206 0.66 -5.78 7.27
CA HIS A 206 1.20 -7.12 7.42
C HIS A 206 1.22 -7.57 8.87
N SER A 207 1.53 -6.67 9.80
CA SER A 207 1.56 -6.96 11.23
C SER A 207 0.18 -7.32 11.75
N TRP A 208 -0.84 -6.54 11.39
CA TRP A 208 -2.22 -6.89 11.74
C TRP A 208 -2.63 -8.25 11.17
N ALA A 209 -2.38 -8.50 9.88
CA ALA A 209 -2.73 -9.76 9.24
C ALA A 209 -2.03 -10.96 9.88
N SER A 210 -0.77 -10.79 10.33
CA SER A 210 -0.01 -11.84 11.03
C SER A 210 -0.54 -12.07 12.44
N GLU A 211 -1.03 -11.03 13.12
CA GLU A 211 -1.62 -11.13 14.45
C GLU A 211 -3.01 -11.79 14.40
N ALA A 212 -3.82 -11.46 13.42
CA ALA A 212 -5.16 -12.03 13.23
C ALA A 212 -5.16 -13.53 12.85
N LEU A 213 -4.01 -14.08 12.47
CA LEU A 213 -3.82 -15.50 12.13
C LEU A 213 -3.24 -16.34 13.30
N ARG A 214 -2.95 -15.71 14.45
CA ARG A 214 -2.50 -16.38 15.67
C ARG A 214 -3.65 -16.79 16.56
#